data_167a335830234de0470d65d0219a6cad
#
_entry.id   167a335830234de0470d65d0219a6cad
#
_cell.length_a   1.000
_cell.length_b   1.000
_cell.length_c   1.000
_cell.angle_alpha   90.00
_cell.angle_beta   90.00
_cell.angle_gamma   90.00
#
_symmetry.space_group_name_H-M   'P 1'
#
loop_
_entity.id
_entity.type
_entity.pdbx_description
1 polymer ?
#
loop_
_entity_poly.entity_id
_entity_poly.type
_entity_poly.pdbx_seq_one_letter_code
_entity_poly.pdbx_strand_id
1 'polypeptide(L)'
;MHRIANPFSPVRLRVAPPFTQILLWACVTLLAGCTGYGVVHNLPITQVEPGKGYSFEVLARKQGRNAGELSLAVAFSGGGTRAAALSYGVLLELRDTQVRIDGRDKRLLDAIGLISSVSAGSFTSAYYGPYGDRVFQDFEERLLRRDIEGALLRGLFDPLRWFNGRGRTEMAVDYYRDALFGDATFADLMRPDGPMVLINTSDLGHGVRFTFLQEYFNLLCCDLSSFSLARAVTASSAVPVIFDPVVVENYAGCAKGLPQWLVDARRRAGSDAELQMVVDDDSAYSDKVAQRYAHFVDGGITDNLGLRAMLEAVEVLGGVREYLQTLQNRSPQRIAVVAVNAAASTRQGIDASVLQPTIEQTLNAVTNIQLHRYKPTRCRTCSRAWRAGRSSCPRRSSRCSRTSSA
;
A
#
# COMPACT_ATOMS: atom_id res chain seq x y z
N MET A 1 34.41 14.76 -75.12
CA MET A 1 33.07 15.16 -74.62
C MET A 1 32.38 13.96 -73.97
N HIS A 2 32.59 13.78 -72.71
CA HIS A 2 31.91 12.68 -71.94
C HIS A 2 30.64 13.25 -71.31
N ARG A 3 29.48 12.67 -71.63
CA ARG A 3 28.21 12.96 -70.99
C ARG A 3 28.15 12.17 -69.66
N ILE A 4 28.06 12.90 -68.56
CA ILE A 4 27.82 12.36 -67.20
C ILE A 4 26.34 12.06 -67.10
N ALA A 5 26.00 10.78 -66.89
CA ALA A 5 24.62 10.32 -66.63
C ALA A 5 24.21 10.67 -65.20
N ASN A 6 23.03 11.30 -65.05
CA ASN A 6 22.43 11.72 -63.79
C ASN A 6 21.76 10.52 -63.09
N PRO A 7 22.13 10.14 -61.81
CA PRO A 7 21.64 8.89 -61.18
C PRO A 7 20.41 9.10 -60.27
N PHE A 8 19.69 10.20 -60.39
CA PHE A 8 18.49 10.38 -59.53
C PHE A 8 17.21 9.99 -60.27
N SER A 9 16.81 8.75 -60.13
CA SER A 9 15.44 8.32 -60.43
C SER A 9 14.51 8.75 -59.28
N PRO A 10 13.37 9.42 -59.54
CA PRO A 10 12.41 9.74 -58.48
C PRO A 10 11.79 8.47 -57.92
N VAL A 11 11.97 8.24 -56.62
CA VAL A 11 11.23 7.20 -55.89
C VAL A 11 9.74 7.58 -55.90
N ARG A 12 8.95 6.83 -56.67
CA ARG A 12 7.50 6.96 -56.65
C ARG A 12 7.00 6.36 -55.33
N LEU A 13 6.69 7.19 -54.36
CA LEU A 13 5.89 6.81 -53.21
C LEU A 13 4.54 6.27 -53.72
N ARG A 14 4.33 4.98 -53.60
CA ARG A 14 3.02 4.37 -53.84
C ARG A 14 2.10 4.81 -52.71
N VAL A 15 1.18 5.72 -53.03
CA VAL A 15 0.09 6.10 -52.11
C VAL A 15 -0.75 4.83 -51.90
N ALA A 16 -0.84 4.39 -50.66
CA ALA A 16 -1.65 3.23 -50.29
C ALA A 16 -3.12 3.47 -50.69
N PRO A 17 -3.85 2.43 -51.14
CA PRO A 17 -5.24 2.59 -51.55
C PRO A 17 -6.09 3.17 -50.41
N PRO A 18 -7.15 3.94 -50.71
CA PRO A 18 -7.94 4.67 -49.71
C PRO A 18 -8.49 3.74 -48.60
N PHE A 19 -8.68 2.50 -48.89
CA PHE A 19 -9.14 1.49 -47.92
C PHE A 19 -8.10 1.20 -46.83
N THR A 20 -6.82 1.13 -47.17
CA THR A 20 -5.72 0.96 -46.19
C THR A 20 -5.51 2.21 -45.34
N GLN A 21 -5.73 3.39 -45.89
CA GLN A 21 -5.68 4.64 -45.14
C GLN A 21 -6.85 4.73 -44.15
N ILE A 22 -8.06 4.36 -44.56
CA ILE A 22 -9.23 4.31 -43.67
C ILE A 22 -9.03 3.30 -42.55
N LEU A 23 -8.47 2.12 -42.86
CA LEU A 23 -8.19 1.11 -41.84
C LEU A 23 -7.10 1.56 -40.86
N LEU A 24 -6.06 2.26 -41.33
CA LEU A 24 -5.01 2.84 -40.50
C LEU A 24 -5.56 3.94 -39.59
N TRP A 25 -6.39 4.83 -40.13
CA TRP A 25 -7.08 5.85 -39.34
C TRP A 25 -8.06 5.27 -38.33
N ALA A 26 -8.79 4.21 -38.69
CA ALA A 26 -9.66 3.48 -37.76
C ALA A 26 -8.85 2.80 -36.65
N CYS A 27 -7.70 2.19 -36.95
CA CYS A 27 -6.79 1.64 -35.94
C CYS A 27 -6.18 2.71 -35.05
N VAL A 28 -5.78 3.86 -35.60
CA VAL A 28 -5.23 4.98 -34.80
C VAL A 28 -6.32 5.59 -33.91
N THR A 29 -7.55 5.74 -34.38
CA THR A 29 -8.67 6.24 -33.55
C THR A 29 -9.11 5.24 -32.51
N LEU A 30 -9.06 3.93 -32.78
CA LEU A 30 -9.29 2.88 -31.78
C LEU A 30 -8.19 2.83 -30.71
N LEU A 31 -6.95 3.09 -31.07
CA LEU A 31 -5.83 3.18 -30.13
C LEU A 31 -5.84 4.47 -29.29
N ALA A 32 -6.34 5.56 -29.82
CA ALA A 32 -6.50 6.84 -29.10
C ALA A 32 -7.71 6.84 -28.13
N GLY A 33 -8.66 5.92 -28.29
CA GLY A 33 -9.85 5.81 -27.45
C GLY A 33 -9.66 5.12 -26.10
N CYS A 34 -8.45 4.64 -25.78
CA CYS A 34 -8.16 3.89 -24.55
C CYS A 34 -7.52 4.73 -23.43
N THR A 35 -7.77 6.03 -23.37
CA THR A 35 -7.49 6.79 -22.15
C THR A 35 -8.63 6.54 -21.16
N GLY A 36 -8.48 5.49 -20.33
CA GLY A 36 -9.36 5.28 -19.19
C GLY A 36 -9.24 6.47 -18.25
N TYR A 37 -10.30 7.23 -18.08
CA TYR A 37 -10.35 8.25 -17.03
C TYR A 37 -10.39 7.51 -15.69
N GLY A 38 -9.52 7.92 -14.75
CA GLY A 38 -9.59 7.43 -13.38
C GLY A 38 -10.96 7.75 -12.78
N VAL A 39 -11.59 6.77 -12.17
CA VAL A 39 -12.90 6.96 -11.53
C VAL A 39 -12.66 7.42 -10.09
N VAL A 40 -13.17 8.61 -9.77
CA VAL A 40 -13.05 9.21 -8.44
C VAL A 40 -14.26 8.82 -7.61
N HIS A 41 -14.03 8.23 -6.44
CA HIS A 41 -15.11 7.76 -5.54
C HIS A 41 -14.98 8.28 -4.10
N ASN A 42 -14.00 9.12 -3.81
CA ASN A 42 -13.87 9.73 -2.49
C ASN A 42 -14.82 10.91 -2.32
N LEU A 43 -15.38 11.06 -1.12
CA LEU A 43 -16.29 12.13 -0.79
C LEU A 43 -15.54 13.30 -0.14
N PRO A 44 -15.82 14.58 -0.54
CA PRO A 44 -15.20 15.74 0.08
C PRO A 44 -15.75 15.98 1.50
N ILE A 45 -14.88 16.56 2.34
CA ILE A 45 -15.30 17.15 3.62
C ILE A 45 -15.14 18.67 3.58
N THR A 46 -15.99 19.37 4.28
CA THR A 46 -15.95 20.84 4.37
C THR A 46 -15.09 21.35 5.50
N GLN A 47 -14.80 20.51 6.49
CA GLN A 47 -13.92 20.81 7.63
C GLN A 47 -13.30 19.53 8.19
N VAL A 48 -12.09 19.66 8.72
CA VAL A 48 -11.42 18.59 9.45
C VAL A 48 -11.95 18.59 10.89
N GLU A 49 -12.47 17.45 11.35
CA GLU A 49 -12.94 17.25 12.71
C GLU A 49 -11.93 16.37 13.47
N PRO A 50 -11.15 16.94 14.43
CA PRO A 50 -10.22 16.16 15.23
C PRO A 50 -10.93 15.05 16.01
N GLY A 51 -10.34 13.87 16.04
CA GLY A 51 -10.88 12.74 16.78
C GLY A 51 -12.12 12.10 16.16
N LYS A 52 -12.39 12.33 14.87
CA LYS A 52 -13.44 11.67 14.09
C LYS A 52 -12.87 10.70 13.05
N GLY A 53 -13.72 9.76 12.62
CA GLY A 53 -13.42 8.82 11.55
C GLY A 53 -12.39 7.75 11.94
N TYR A 54 -11.90 7.06 10.93
CA TYR A 54 -10.89 6.00 11.06
C TYR A 54 -9.50 6.62 11.23
N SER A 55 -9.27 7.28 12.35
CA SER A 55 -8.05 8.00 12.68
C SER A 55 -7.17 7.23 13.65
N PHE A 56 -5.86 7.45 13.56
CA PHE A 56 -4.90 6.83 14.47
C PHE A 56 -5.19 7.20 15.93
N GLU A 57 -5.50 8.44 16.18
CA GLU A 57 -5.83 8.92 17.54
C GLU A 57 -7.06 8.21 18.13
N VAL A 58 -8.15 8.10 17.35
CA VAL A 58 -9.38 7.41 17.79
C VAL A 58 -9.11 5.95 18.05
N LEU A 59 -8.39 5.30 17.15
CA LEU A 59 -8.08 3.88 17.24
C LEU A 59 -7.11 3.57 18.38
N ALA A 60 -6.09 4.42 18.58
CA ALA A 60 -5.16 4.28 19.70
C ALA A 60 -5.87 4.44 21.06
N ARG A 61 -6.78 5.43 21.20
CA ARG A 61 -7.59 5.57 22.41
C ARG A 61 -8.50 4.36 22.67
N LYS A 62 -9.08 3.79 21.61
CA LYS A 62 -9.88 2.57 21.68
C LYS A 62 -9.05 1.41 22.18
N GLN A 63 -7.86 1.20 21.61
CA GLN A 63 -6.94 0.16 22.03
C GLN A 63 -6.42 0.35 23.44
N GLY A 64 -6.13 1.59 23.86
CA GLY A 64 -5.73 1.89 25.23
C GLY A 64 -6.78 1.47 26.28
N ARG A 65 -8.07 1.47 25.93
CA ARG A 65 -9.13 0.92 26.81
C ARG A 65 -9.09 -0.60 26.92
N ASN A 66 -8.63 -1.27 25.87
CA ASN A 66 -8.57 -2.72 25.78
C ASN A 66 -7.14 -3.26 25.99
N ALA A 67 -6.15 -2.37 26.19
CA ALA A 67 -4.76 -2.76 26.36
C ALA A 67 -4.57 -3.60 27.61
N GLY A 68 -4.07 -4.83 27.40
CA GLY A 68 -3.62 -5.72 28.45
C GLY A 68 -2.10 -5.60 28.64
N GLU A 69 -1.54 -6.57 29.38
CA GLU A 69 -0.08 -6.69 29.59
C GLU A 69 0.71 -6.76 28.28
N LEU A 70 0.13 -7.35 27.21
CA LEU A 70 0.74 -7.53 25.90
C LEU A 70 -0.10 -6.86 24.81
N SER A 71 0.56 -6.08 23.94
CA SER A 71 0.02 -5.61 22.66
C SER A 71 0.85 -6.20 21.52
N LEU A 72 0.18 -6.82 20.56
CA LEU A 72 0.80 -7.40 19.37
C LEU A 72 0.54 -6.51 18.15
N ALA A 73 1.61 -6.08 17.48
CA ALA A 73 1.55 -5.45 16.18
C ALA A 73 1.99 -6.46 15.10
N VAL A 74 1.22 -6.59 14.03
CA VAL A 74 1.50 -7.55 12.96
C VAL A 74 1.65 -6.81 11.65
N ALA A 75 2.70 -7.09 10.89
CA ALA A 75 2.92 -6.56 9.56
C ALA A 75 2.78 -7.67 8.51
N PHE A 76 1.87 -7.51 7.56
CA PHE A 76 1.66 -8.43 6.44
C PHE A 76 2.22 -7.84 5.15
N SER A 77 3.25 -8.48 4.60
CA SER A 77 3.90 -8.02 3.37
C SER A 77 3.07 -8.26 2.13
N GLY A 78 3.43 -7.58 1.05
CA GLY A 78 3.03 -7.94 -0.31
C GLY A 78 3.68 -9.24 -0.78
N GLY A 79 3.20 -9.76 -1.93
CA GLY A 79 3.74 -10.97 -2.54
C GLY A 79 2.71 -11.86 -3.24
N GLY A 80 1.62 -11.28 -3.76
CA GLY A 80 0.55 -12.00 -4.48
C GLY A 80 -0.25 -12.93 -3.57
N THR A 81 -1.01 -13.85 -4.15
CA THR A 81 -1.88 -14.81 -3.43
C THR A 81 -1.15 -15.55 -2.30
N ARG A 82 0.14 -15.81 -2.50
CA ARG A 82 1.01 -16.43 -1.49
C ARG A 82 1.12 -15.58 -0.20
N ALA A 83 1.16 -14.24 -0.32
CA ALA A 83 1.22 -13.36 0.84
C ALA A 83 -0.11 -13.37 1.61
N ALA A 84 -1.24 -13.39 0.92
CA ALA A 84 -2.55 -13.56 1.56
C ALA A 84 -2.64 -14.89 2.31
N ALA A 85 -2.19 -15.99 1.68
CA ALA A 85 -2.19 -17.33 2.30
C ALA A 85 -1.28 -17.40 3.54
N LEU A 86 -0.05 -16.84 3.45
CA LEU A 86 0.87 -16.80 4.59
C LEU A 86 0.30 -15.97 5.74
N SER A 87 -0.28 -14.79 5.44
CA SER A 87 -0.92 -13.92 6.43
C SER A 87 -2.09 -14.63 7.11
N TYR A 88 -2.91 -15.35 6.34
CA TYR A 88 -4.00 -16.18 6.88
C TYR A 88 -3.47 -17.30 7.78
N GLY A 89 -2.43 -18.03 7.36
CA GLY A 89 -1.77 -19.06 8.17
C GLY A 89 -1.23 -18.52 9.50
N VAL A 90 -0.69 -17.29 9.50
CA VAL A 90 -0.25 -16.63 10.74
C VAL A 90 -1.44 -16.29 11.63
N LEU A 91 -2.58 -15.82 11.09
CA LEU A 91 -3.78 -15.60 11.92
C LEU A 91 -4.31 -16.92 12.52
N LEU A 92 -4.25 -18.02 11.77
CA LEU A 92 -4.61 -19.35 12.29
C LEU A 92 -3.71 -19.75 13.47
N GLU A 93 -2.39 -19.61 13.33
CA GLU A 93 -1.44 -19.92 14.41
C GLU A 93 -1.69 -19.05 15.65
N LEU A 94 -1.91 -17.75 15.45
CA LEU A 94 -2.20 -16.83 16.56
C LEU A 94 -3.54 -17.15 17.24
N ARG A 95 -4.54 -17.65 16.49
CA ARG A 95 -5.82 -18.12 17.04
C ARG A 95 -5.62 -19.35 17.94
N ASP A 96 -4.81 -20.29 17.48
CA ASP A 96 -4.63 -21.57 18.14
C ASP A 96 -3.60 -21.52 19.28
N THR A 97 -2.77 -20.48 19.31
CA THR A 97 -1.79 -20.24 20.38
C THR A 97 -2.47 -19.61 21.60
N GLN A 98 -2.48 -20.34 22.71
CA GLN A 98 -2.96 -19.86 24.01
C GLN A 98 -1.80 -19.25 24.80
N VAL A 99 -2.03 -18.07 25.37
CA VAL A 99 -1.06 -17.37 26.21
C VAL A 99 -1.74 -16.79 27.45
N ARG A 100 -1.00 -16.75 28.56
CA ARG A 100 -1.48 -16.13 29.77
C ARG A 100 -1.19 -14.64 29.75
N ILE A 101 -2.24 -13.82 29.60
CA ILE A 101 -2.19 -12.36 29.57
C ILE A 101 -3.16 -11.84 30.61
N ASP A 102 -2.72 -10.88 31.44
CA ASP A 102 -3.52 -10.31 32.54
C ASP A 102 -4.08 -11.39 33.50
N GLY A 103 -3.30 -12.46 33.73
CA GLY A 103 -3.68 -13.58 34.58
C GLY A 103 -4.76 -14.52 34.00
N ARG A 104 -5.15 -14.36 32.74
CA ARG A 104 -6.16 -15.17 32.04
C ARG A 104 -5.54 -15.82 30.80
N ASP A 105 -6.02 -17.01 30.49
CA ASP A 105 -5.65 -17.68 29.23
C ASP A 105 -6.48 -17.05 28.10
N LYS A 106 -5.79 -16.54 27.09
CA LYS A 106 -6.36 -15.87 25.92
C LYS A 106 -5.66 -16.37 24.66
N ARG A 107 -6.37 -16.32 23.54
CA ARG A 107 -5.73 -16.52 22.23
C ARG A 107 -4.73 -15.40 22.00
N LEU A 108 -3.56 -15.71 21.46
CA LEU A 108 -2.58 -14.69 21.10
C LEU A 108 -3.16 -13.74 20.01
N LEU A 109 -4.09 -14.23 19.21
CA LEU A 109 -4.86 -13.43 18.24
C LEU A 109 -5.56 -12.23 18.90
N ASP A 110 -6.11 -12.42 20.12
CA ASP A 110 -6.86 -11.37 20.82
C ASP A 110 -5.95 -10.25 21.38
N ALA A 111 -4.63 -10.46 21.36
CA ALA A 111 -3.65 -9.43 21.71
C ALA A 111 -3.27 -8.53 20.53
N ILE A 112 -3.76 -8.80 19.32
CA ILE A 112 -3.47 -7.98 18.15
C ILE A 112 -4.16 -6.62 18.31
N GLY A 113 -3.35 -5.60 18.53
CA GLY A 113 -3.81 -4.20 18.54
C GLY A 113 -3.71 -3.52 17.17
N LEU A 114 -2.72 -3.90 16.36
CA LEU A 114 -2.41 -3.25 15.10
C LEU A 114 -2.03 -4.27 14.04
N ILE A 115 -2.63 -4.16 12.86
CA ILE A 115 -2.19 -4.87 11.67
C ILE A 115 -1.85 -3.82 10.60
N SER A 116 -0.61 -3.82 10.12
CA SER A 116 -0.21 -3.06 8.94
C SER A 116 -0.03 -4.01 7.76
N SER A 117 -0.56 -3.67 6.60
CA SER A 117 -0.62 -4.59 5.47
C SER A 117 -0.39 -3.90 4.13
N VAL A 118 0.11 -4.68 3.18
CA VAL A 118 0.50 -4.21 1.85
C VAL A 118 0.08 -5.22 0.80
N SER A 119 -0.44 -4.72 -0.34
CA SER A 119 -0.75 -5.55 -1.50
C SER A 119 -1.63 -6.76 -1.10
N ALA A 120 -1.26 -7.96 -1.50
CA ALA A 120 -2.06 -9.14 -1.17
C ALA A 120 -2.18 -9.46 0.34
N GLY A 121 -1.25 -8.99 1.18
CA GLY A 121 -1.41 -9.05 2.64
C GLY A 121 -2.60 -8.23 3.15
N SER A 122 -3.01 -7.20 2.40
CA SER A 122 -4.15 -6.35 2.75
C SER A 122 -5.49 -7.06 2.62
N PHE A 123 -5.61 -8.10 1.79
CA PHE A 123 -6.85 -8.89 1.69
C PHE A 123 -7.17 -9.57 3.02
N THR A 124 -6.17 -10.20 3.63
CA THR A 124 -6.34 -10.91 4.90
C THR A 124 -6.66 -9.95 6.04
N SER A 125 -5.93 -8.84 6.15
CA SER A 125 -6.14 -7.86 7.22
C SER A 125 -7.48 -7.12 7.07
N ALA A 126 -7.83 -6.70 5.84
CA ALA A 126 -9.07 -6.00 5.54
C ALA A 126 -10.29 -6.91 5.69
N TYR A 127 -10.13 -8.23 5.55
CA TYR A 127 -11.20 -9.18 5.83
C TYR A 127 -11.33 -9.45 7.33
N TYR A 128 -10.21 -9.68 8.03
CA TYR A 128 -10.22 -9.90 9.47
C TYR A 128 -10.74 -8.69 10.27
N GLY A 129 -10.40 -7.47 9.82
CA GLY A 129 -10.78 -6.24 10.50
C GLY A 129 -12.28 -6.15 10.80
N PRO A 130 -13.18 -6.12 9.81
CA PRO A 130 -14.62 -6.00 10.03
C PRO A 130 -15.29 -7.30 10.43
N TYR A 131 -14.79 -8.47 9.98
CA TYR A 131 -15.49 -9.73 10.10
C TYR A 131 -14.96 -10.64 11.24
N GLY A 132 -13.80 -10.33 11.83
CA GLY A 132 -13.21 -11.09 12.93
C GLY A 132 -13.03 -12.56 12.62
N ASP A 133 -13.46 -13.43 13.52
CA ASP A 133 -13.30 -14.89 13.42
C ASP A 133 -13.98 -15.53 12.21
N ARG A 134 -14.86 -14.79 11.51
CA ARG A 134 -15.41 -15.24 10.23
C ARG A 134 -14.33 -15.48 9.17
N VAL A 135 -13.16 -14.84 9.29
CA VAL A 135 -12.01 -15.09 8.43
C VAL A 135 -11.62 -16.58 8.40
N PHE A 136 -11.81 -17.30 9.52
CA PHE A 136 -11.50 -18.73 9.63
C PHE A 136 -12.59 -19.64 9.06
N GLN A 137 -13.75 -19.09 8.69
CA GLN A 137 -14.88 -19.86 8.20
C GLN A 137 -14.97 -19.87 6.67
N ASP A 138 -14.75 -18.74 6.03
CA ASP A 138 -15.06 -18.59 4.61
C ASP A 138 -13.97 -17.90 3.75
N PHE A 139 -12.95 -17.27 4.36
CA PHE A 139 -11.92 -16.54 3.61
C PHE A 139 -11.11 -17.44 2.68
N GLU A 140 -10.79 -18.65 3.14
CA GLU A 140 -10.03 -19.62 2.35
C GLU A 140 -10.77 -19.96 1.04
N GLU A 141 -12.06 -20.28 1.14
CA GLU A 141 -12.90 -20.62 -0.01
C GLU A 141 -13.20 -19.40 -0.90
N ARG A 142 -13.34 -18.22 -0.29
CA ARG A 142 -13.65 -17.00 -1.02
C ARG A 142 -12.47 -16.42 -1.77
N LEU A 143 -11.26 -16.58 -1.25
CA LEU A 143 -10.04 -16.00 -1.83
C LEU A 143 -9.02 -17.06 -2.22
N LEU A 144 -8.52 -17.85 -1.25
CA LEU A 144 -7.30 -18.62 -1.43
C LEU A 144 -7.47 -19.82 -2.38
N ARG A 145 -8.67 -20.39 -2.44
CA ARG A 145 -9.00 -21.52 -3.33
C ARG A 145 -9.51 -21.08 -4.70
N ARG A 146 -9.65 -19.76 -4.93
CA ARG A 146 -10.10 -19.23 -6.23
C ARG A 146 -8.92 -18.85 -7.11
N ASP A 147 -9.03 -19.13 -8.40
CA ASP A 147 -8.12 -18.63 -9.44
C ASP A 147 -8.44 -17.15 -9.74
N ILE A 148 -8.09 -16.26 -8.79
CA ILE A 148 -8.35 -14.83 -8.90
C ILE A 148 -7.51 -14.20 -10.01
N GLU A 149 -6.22 -14.55 -10.07
CA GLU A 149 -5.32 -14.03 -11.10
C GLU A 149 -5.82 -14.41 -12.49
N GLY A 150 -6.18 -15.67 -12.71
CA GLY A 150 -6.77 -16.11 -13.97
C GLY A 150 -8.13 -15.48 -14.25
N ALA A 151 -8.98 -15.25 -13.25
CA ALA A 151 -10.27 -14.58 -13.42
C ALA A 151 -10.09 -13.10 -13.84
N LEU A 152 -9.19 -12.38 -13.19
CA LEU A 152 -8.86 -10.99 -13.54
C LEU A 152 -8.19 -10.92 -14.91
N LEU A 153 -7.22 -11.78 -15.22
CA LEU A 153 -6.58 -11.83 -16.53
C LEU A 153 -7.58 -12.14 -17.64
N ARG A 154 -8.46 -13.12 -17.46
CA ARG A 154 -9.54 -13.41 -18.43
C ARG A 154 -10.44 -12.20 -18.65
N GLY A 155 -10.76 -11.47 -17.57
CA GLY A 155 -11.52 -10.22 -17.67
C GLY A 155 -10.77 -9.11 -18.42
N LEU A 156 -9.45 -9.03 -18.28
CA LEU A 156 -8.59 -8.06 -18.99
C LEU A 156 -8.56 -8.30 -20.50
N PHE A 157 -8.64 -9.56 -20.93
CA PHE A 157 -8.59 -9.94 -22.35
C PHE A 157 -9.97 -10.10 -22.99
N ASP A 158 -11.05 -9.77 -22.28
CA ASP A 158 -12.42 -9.78 -22.84
C ASP A 158 -12.66 -8.51 -23.68
N PRO A 159 -12.71 -8.61 -25.04
CA PRO A 159 -12.85 -7.45 -25.92
C PRO A 159 -14.16 -6.70 -25.69
N LEU A 160 -15.23 -7.36 -25.24
CA LEU A 160 -16.53 -6.73 -24.99
C LEU A 160 -16.48 -5.77 -23.80
N ARG A 161 -15.55 -6.00 -22.87
CA ARG A 161 -15.37 -5.17 -21.69
C ARG A 161 -14.53 -3.91 -21.96
N TRP A 162 -13.70 -3.92 -23.00
CA TRP A 162 -12.91 -2.75 -23.41
C TRP A 162 -13.80 -1.57 -23.86
N PHE A 163 -15.02 -1.88 -24.35
CA PHE A 163 -15.98 -0.85 -24.77
C PHE A 163 -16.79 -0.24 -23.63
N ASN A 164 -16.71 -0.78 -22.40
CA ASN A 164 -17.53 -0.30 -21.28
C ASN A 164 -16.97 0.95 -20.59
N GLY A 165 -15.84 1.52 -21.02
CA GLY A 165 -15.22 2.70 -20.41
C GLY A 165 -14.75 2.54 -18.96
N ARG A 166 -14.94 1.36 -18.34
CA ARG A 166 -14.50 1.03 -16.98
C ARG A 166 -13.11 0.42 -17.06
N GLY A 167 -12.13 1.09 -16.45
CA GLY A 167 -10.74 0.63 -16.40
C GLY A 167 -10.58 -0.73 -15.70
N ARG A 168 -9.41 -1.34 -15.89
CA ARG A 168 -9.07 -2.66 -15.33
C ARG A 168 -9.18 -2.70 -13.80
N THR A 169 -8.84 -1.61 -13.16
CA THR A 169 -8.91 -1.45 -11.70
C THR A 169 -10.34 -1.47 -11.19
N GLU A 170 -11.29 -0.85 -11.90
CA GLU A 170 -12.70 -0.90 -11.51
C GLU A 170 -13.27 -2.33 -11.59
N MET A 171 -12.83 -3.11 -12.57
CA MET A 171 -13.19 -4.53 -12.64
C MET A 171 -12.66 -5.33 -11.45
N ALA A 172 -11.46 -5.02 -10.98
CA ALA A 172 -10.88 -5.66 -9.80
C ALA A 172 -11.64 -5.23 -8.52
N VAL A 173 -11.99 -3.95 -8.40
CA VAL A 173 -12.82 -3.45 -7.29
C VAL A 173 -14.16 -4.17 -7.25
N ASP A 174 -14.86 -4.27 -8.38
CA ASP A 174 -16.14 -4.97 -8.46
C ASP A 174 -15.98 -6.46 -8.08
N TYR A 175 -14.95 -7.12 -8.58
CA TYR A 175 -14.67 -8.52 -8.26
C TYR A 175 -14.42 -8.72 -6.76
N TYR A 176 -13.60 -7.89 -6.14
CA TYR A 176 -13.29 -8.02 -4.70
C TYR A 176 -14.46 -7.61 -3.82
N ARG A 177 -15.27 -6.63 -4.25
CA ARG A 177 -16.53 -6.32 -3.60
C ARG A 177 -17.44 -7.56 -3.58
N ASP A 178 -17.70 -8.15 -4.72
CA ASP A 178 -18.65 -9.26 -4.86
C ASP A 178 -18.13 -10.56 -4.22
N ALA A 179 -16.82 -10.82 -4.29
CA ALA A 179 -16.24 -12.05 -3.76
C ALA A 179 -15.99 -12.00 -2.25
N LEU A 180 -15.59 -10.83 -1.68
CA LEU A 180 -15.04 -10.72 -0.35
C LEU A 180 -15.75 -9.71 0.55
N PHE A 181 -15.77 -8.45 0.13
CA PHE A 181 -16.03 -7.35 1.05
C PHE A 181 -17.49 -6.89 1.06
N GLY A 182 -18.29 -7.22 0.03
CA GLY A 182 -19.59 -6.58 -0.13
C GLY A 182 -19.44 -5.06 -0.19
N ASP A 183 -20.32 -4.34 0.46
CA ASP A 183 -20.30 -2.88 0.57
C ASP A 183 -19.52 -2.38 1.79
N ALA A 184 -18.66 -3.22 2.40
CA ALA A 184 -17.90 -2.84 3.58
C ALA A 184 -16.97 -1.65 3.31
N THR A 185 -16.94 -0.74 4.29
CA THR A 185 -16.20 0.51 4.27
C THR A 185 -15.24 0.61 5.46
N PHE A 186 -14.49 1.69 5.56
CA PHE A 186 -13.64 1.94 6.73
C PHE A 186 -14.45 2.15 8.02
N ALA A 187 -15.73 2.53 7.95
CA ALA A 187 -16.60 2.58 9.13
C ALA A 187 -16.76 1.19 9.77
N ASP A 188 -16.78 0.12 8.97
CA ASP A 188 -16.93 -1.25 9.46
C ASP A 188 -15.68 -1.78 10.17
N LEU A 189 -14.51 -1.17 9.94
CA LEU A 189 -13.28 -1.45 10.70
C LEU A 189 -13.31 -0.90 12.13
N MET A 190 -14.27 -0.03 12.45
CA MET A 190 -14.43 0.57 13.78
C MET A 190 -15.03 -0.40 14.81
N ARG A 191 -15.00 -1.69 14.56
CA ARG A 191 -15.49 -2.73 15.46
C ARG A 191 -14.87 -2.62 16.87
N PRO A 192 -15.66 -2.74 17.98
CA PRO A 192 -15.17 -2.52 19.33
C PRO A 192 -13.92 -3.32 19.71
N ASP A 193 -13.91 -4.61 19.36
CA ASP A 193 -12.83 -5.56 19.73
C ASP A 193 -11.87 -5.83 18.56
N GLY A 194 -11.99 -5.10 17.45
CA GLY A 194 -11.13 -5.28 16.28
C GLY A 194 -9.79 -4.56 16.42
N PRO A 195 -8.73 -5.06 15.76
CA PRO A 195 -7.47 -4.35 15.66
C PRO A 195 -7.61 -3.08 14.81
N MET A 196 -6.64 -2.18 14.95
CA MET A 196 -6.40 -1.16 13.94
C MET A 196 -5.79 -1.82 12.70
N VAL A 197 -6.38 -1.59 11.52
CA VAL A 197 -5.88 -2.12 10.25
C VAL A 197 -5.36 -0.97 9.40
N LEU A 198 -4.06 -0.96 9.11
CA LEU A 198 -3.43 -0.01 8.20
C LEU A 198 -3.29 -0.69 6.83
N ILE A 199 -4.01 -0.19 5.85
CA ILE A 199 -3.83 -0.57 4.44
C ILE A 199 -2.89 0.45 3.83
N ASN A 200 -1.78 0.00 3.24
CA ASN A 200 -0.77 0.87 2.68
C ASN A 200 -0.74 0.78 1.16
N THR A 201 -0.57 1.91 0.52
CA THR A 201 -0.41 2.07 -0.92
C THR A 201 0.74 3.02 -1.23
N SER A 202 1.15 3.10 -2.49
CA SER A 202 2.13 4.07 -2.97
C SER A 202 1.43 5.12 -3.81
N ASP A 203 1.73 6.41 -3.60
CA ASP A 203 1.34 7.45 -4.53
C ASP A 203 2.36 7.50 -5.67
N LEU A 204 1.88 7.24 -6.89
CA LEU A 204 2.73 7.20 -8.08
C LEU A 204 3.30 8.59 -8.43
N GLY A 205 2.55 9.65 -8.14
CA GLY A 205 2.96 11.03 -8.44
C GLY A 205 4.17 11.50 -7.62
N HIS A 206 4.21 11.09 -6.36
CA HIS A 206 5.26 11.48 -5.41
C HIS A 206 6.27 10.38 -5.09
N GLY A 207 5.94 9.12 -5.41
CA GLY A 207 6.76 7.97 -5.05
C GLY A 207 6.80 7.69 -3.54
N VAL A 208 5.79 8.13 -2.81
CA VAL A 208 5.70 8.03 -1.36
C VAL A 208 4.66 7.01 -0.93
N ARG A 209 4.83 6.52 0.31
CA ARG A 209 3.83 5.67 0.94
C ARG A 209 2.62 6.52 1.37
N PHE A 210 1.44 5.98 1.14
CA PHE A 210 0.19 6.55 1.65
C PHE A 210 -0.56 5.48 2.46
N THR A 211 -1.01 5.83 3.65
CA THR A 211 -1.77 4.93 4.52
C THR A 211 -3.23 5.36 4.57
N PHE A 212 -4.14 4.41 4.44
CA PHE A 212 -5.57 4.67 4.59
C PHE A 212 -5.91 4.89 6.07
N LEU A 213 -5.71 6.14 6.50
CA LEU A 213 -6.10 6.71 7.79
C LEU A 213 -6.73 8.08 7.57
N GLN A 214 -7.64 8.50 8.45
CA GLN A 214 -8.32 9.78 8.30
C GLN A 214 -7.34 10.96 8.34
N GLU A 215 -6.22 10.87 9.05
CA GLU A 215 -5.17 11.89 9.05
C GLU A 215 -4.63 12.17 7.63
N TYR A 216 -4.37 11.13 6.85
CA TYR A 216 -3.92 11.28 5.46
C TYR A 216 -5.06 11.74 4.55
N PHE A 217 -6.28 11.24 4.76
CA PHE A 217 -7.45 11.68 4.01
C PHE A 217 -7.84 13.12 4.32
N ASN A 218 -7.53 13.63 5.50
CA ASN A 218 -7.67 15.05 5.83
C ASN A 218 -6.74 15.94 5.00
N LEU A 219 -5.54 15.46 4.62
CA LEU A 219 -4.67 16.16 3.67
C LEU A 219 -5.34 16.32 2.31
N LEU A 220 -6.14 15.33 1.90
CA LEU A 220 -6.90 15.34 0.66
C LEU A 220 -8.29 15.98 0.78
N CYS A 221 -8.66 16.49 1.95
CA CYS A 221 -10.02 16.99 2.26
C CYS A 221 -11.13 15.96 1.97
N CYS A 222 -10.92 14.70 2.33
CA CYS A 222 -11.83 13.60 2.04
C CYS A 222 -12.28 12.86 3.29
N ASP A 223 -13.49 12.27 3.23
CA ASP A 223 -13.98 11.30 4.20
C ASP A 223 -13.46 9.90 3.87
N LEU A 224 -12.77 9.27 4.83
CA LEU A 224 -12.34 7.89 4.72
C LEU A 224 -13.43 6.90 5.17
N SER A 225 -14.33 7.32 6.06
CA SER A 225 -15.27 6.40 6.71
C SER A 225 -16.16 5.68 5.70
N SER A 226 -16.56 6.38 4.63
CA SER A 226 -17.38 5.86 3.52
C SER A 226 -16.57 5.19 2.40
N PHE A 227 -15.24 5.21 2.47
CA PHE A 227 -14.40 4.65 1.42
C PHE A 227 -14.43 3.12 1.45
N SER A 228 -14.67 2.50 0.28
CA SER A 228 -14.82 1.04 0.15
C SER A 228 -13.53 0.30 0.47
N LEU A 229 -13.63 -0.77 1.30
CA LEU A 229 -12.50 -1.67 1.58
C LEU A 229 -12.02 -2.39 0.31
N ALA A 230 -12.94 -2.80 -0.57
CA ALA A 230 -12.57 -3.41 -1.85
C ALA A 230 -11.68 -2.48 -2.67
N ARG A 231 -11.99 -1.18 -2.71
CA ARG A 231 -11.19 -0.18 -3.44
C ARG A 231 -9.84 0.08 -2.77
N ALA A 232 -9.79 0.16 -1.45
CA ALA A 232 -8.54 0.36 -0.72
C ALA A 232 -7.57 -0.81 -0.91
N VAL A 233 -8.08 -2.05 -0.84
CA VAL A 233 -7.27 -3.25 -1.08
C VAL A 233 -6.82 -3.33 -2.54
N THR A 234 -7.70 -2.94 -3.48
CA THR A 234 -7.32 -2.83 -4.89
C THR A 234 -6.21 -1.80 -5.09
N ALA A 235 -6.31 -0.61 -4.48
CA ALA A 235 -5.25 0.40 -4.53
C ALA A 235 -3.92 -0.14 -3.99
N SER A 236 -3.98 -0.83 -2.84
CA SER A 236 -2.80 -1.45 -2.21
C SER A 236 -2.15 -2.53 -3.06
N SER A 237 -2.90 -3.17 -3.98
CA SER A 237 -2.45 -4.26 -4.86
C SER A 237 -2.45 -3.92 -6.35
N ALA A 238 -2.63 -2.66 -6.72
CA ALA A 238 -2.64 -2.20 -8.10
C ALA A 238 -1.22 -2.15 -8.67
N VAL A 239 -0.69 -3.29 -9.11
CA VAL A 239 0.62 -3.36 -9.76
C VAL A 239 0.60 -2.54 -11.04
N PRO A 240 1.50 -1.54 -11.20
CA PRO A 240 1.56 -0.71 -12.40
C PRO A 240 1.66 -1.54 -13.68
N VAL A 241 1.12 -1.02 -14.79
CA VAL A 241 1.00 -1.68 -16.11
C VAL A 241 -0.09 -2.75 -16.15
N ILE A 242 -0.27 -3.56 -15.11
CA ILE A 242 -1.36 -4.54 -15.03
C ILE A 242 -2.67 -3.84 -14.68
N PHE A 243 -2.61 -2.96 -13.69
CA PHE A 243 -3.76 -2.17 -13.23
C PHE A 243 -3.52 -0.68 -13.46
N ASP A 244 -4.61 0.04 -13.69
CA ASP A 244 -4.60 1.50 -13.67
C ASP A 244 -4.52 1.96 -12.21
N PRO A 245 -3.93 3.13 -11.90
CA PRO A 245 -3.95 3.67 -10.53
C PRO A 245 -5.39 3.87 -10.02
N VAL A 246 -5.62 3.67 -8.74
CA VAL A 246 -6.82 4.15 -8.07
C VAL A 246 -6.68 5.65 -7.86
N VAL A 247 -7.57 6.42 -8.48
CA VAL A 247 -7.51 7.89 -8.45
C VAL A 247 -8.37 8.43 -7.31
N VAL A 248 -7.78 9.31 -6.51
CA VAL A 248 -8.45 10.03 -5.41
C VAL A 248 -8.30 11.52 -5.65
N GLU A 249 -9.39 12.27 -5.60
CA GLU A 249 -9.35 13.72 -5.77
C GLU A 249 -8.84 14.39 -4.49
N ASN A 250 -7.93 15.34 -4.68
CA ASN A 250 -7.39 16.18 -3.63
C ASN A 250 -8.20 17.48 -3.55
N TYR A 251 -9.32 17.45 -2.84
CA TYR A 251 -10.24 18.59 -2.72
C TYR A 251 -9.63 19.76 -1.96
N ALA A 252 -10.15 20.95 -2.22
CA ALA A 252 -9.78 22.17 -1.51
C ALA A 252 -10.86 22.56 -0.47
N GLY A 253 -10.47 23.36 0.49
CA GLY A 253 -11.42 24.10 1.35
C GLY A 253 -11.75 23.48 2.69
N CYS A 254 -11.23 22.34 3.08
CA CYS A 254 -11.51 21.70 4.37
C CYS A 254 -10.60 22.18 5.51
N ALA A 255 -9.41 22.68 5.21
CA ALA A 255 -8.43 23.10 6.21
C ALA A 255 -7.65 24.32 5.70
N LYS A 256 -7.25 25.18 6.65
CA LYS A 256 -6.34 26.30 6.37
C LYS A 256 -4.95 25.92 6.87
N GLY A 257 -4.06 25.61 5.94
CA GLY A 257 -2.67 25.24 6.22
C GLY A 257 -2.47 23.77 6.58
N LEU A 258 -1.25 23.44 7.01
CA LEU A 258 -0.87 22.06 7.37
C LEU A 258 -1.50 21.66 8.71
N PRO A 259 -1.89 20.39 8.88
CA PRO A 259 -2.37 19.90 10.16
C PRO A 259 -1.28 19.97 11.24
N GLN A 260 -1.69 20.14 12.49
CA GLN A 260 -0.77 20.38 13.62
C GLN A 260 0.27 19.24 13.77
N TRP A 261 -0.15 17.98 13.60
CA TRP A 261 0.76 16.84 13.68
C TRP A 261 1.91 16.92 12.67
N LEU A 262 1.63 17.44 11.46
CA LEU A 262 2.64 17.60 10.40
C LEU A 262 3.57 18.79 10.66
N VAL A 263 3.02 19.89 11.23
CA VAL A 263 3.81 21.03 11.70
C VAL A 263 4.76 20.60 12.80
N ASP A 264 4.29 19.78 13.73
CA ASP A 264 5.08 19.27 14.86
C ASP A 264 6.15 18.28 14.38
N ALA A 265 5.81 17.38 13.44
CA ALA A 265 6.76 16.48 12.80
C ALA A 265 7.87 17.25 12.07
N ARG A 266 7.51 18.32 11.35
CA ARG A 266 8.49 19.20 10.66
C ARG A 266 9.45 19.85 11.65
N ARG A 267 8.98 20.31 12.80
CA ARG A 267 9.85 20.87 13.85
C ARG A 267 10.80 19.83 14.45
N ARG A 268 10.33 18.58 14.61
CA ARG A 268 11.14 17.49 15.15
C ARG A 268 12.14 16.95 14.14
N ALA A 269 11.84 17.01 12.85
CA ALA A 269 12.68 16.46 11.80
C ALA A 269 14.12 17.02 11.88
N GLY A 270 14.30 18.33 12.09
CA GLY A 270 15.60 18.93 12.30
C GLY A 270 16.65 18.46 11.28
N SER A 271 17.60 17.62 11.74
CA SER A 271 18.64 17.00 10.87
C SER A 271 18.31 15.56 10.46
N ASP A 272 17.14 15.04 10.79
CA ASP A 272 16.69 13.71 10.38
C ASP A 272 16.12 13.78 8.96
N ALA A 273 16.93 13.36 8.00
CA ALA A 273 16.59 13.45 6.59
C ALA A 273 15.43 12.51 6.20
N GLU A 274 15.22 11.39 6.92
CA GLU A 274 14.15 10.46 6.64
C GLU A 274 12.79 11.05 7.07
N LEU A 275 12.73 11.57 8.30
CA LEU A 275 11.52 12.24 8.77
C LEU A 275 11.22 13.53 7.98
N GLN A 276 12.27 14.27 7.56
CA GLN A 276 12.09 15.46 6.74
C GLN A 276 11.48 15.14 5.38
N MET A 277 11.93 14.05 4.74
CA MET A 277 11.35 13.57 3.48
C MET A 277 9.86 13.22 3.64
N VAL A 278 9.50 12.46 4.67
CA VAL A 278 8.08 12.12 4.95
C VAL A 278 7.23 13.39 5.13
N VAL A 279 7.73 14.37 5.89
CA VAL A 279 7.01 15.63 6.12
C VAL A 279 6.86 16.45 4.85
N ASP A 280 7.88 16.51 4.01
CA ASP A 280 7.83 17.25 2.76
C ASP A 280 6.86 16.60 1.77
N ASP A 281 6.88 15.27 1.68
CA ASP A 281 6.01 14.48 0.83
C ASP A 281 4.52 14.62 1.25
N ASP A 282 4.21 14.47 2.54
CA ASP A 282 2.86 14.66 3.05
C ASP A 282 2.37 16.12 2.92
N SER A 283 3.29 17.08 3.05
CA SER A 283 2.98 18.51 2.90
C SER A 283 2.63 18.89 1.46
N ALA A 284 3.11 18.12 0.49
CA ALA A 284 2.87 18.37 -0.92
C ALA A 284 1.38 18.34 -1.28
N TYR A 285 0.56 17.53 -0.59
CA TYR A 285 -0.90 17.50 -0.77
C TYR A 285 -1.58 18.84 -0.43
N SER A 286 -0.89 19.78 0.21
CA SER A 286 -1.43 21.12 0.45
C SER A 286 -1.50 21.99 -0.80
N ASP A 287 -0.72 21.70 -1.83
CA ASP A 287 -0.81 22.35 -3.14
C ASP A 287 -1.93 21.71 -3.99
N LYS A 288 -3.14 22.22 -3.79
CA LYS A 288 -4.35 21.71 -4.46
C LYS A 288 -4.41 21.98 -5.96
N VAL A 289 -3.55 22.86 -6.46
CA VAL A 289 -3.47 23.21 -7.89
C VAL A 289 -2.52 22.28 -8.61
N ALA A 290 -1.30 22.13 -8.10
CA ALA A 290 -0.31 21.23 -8.67
C ALA A 290 -0.68 19.76 -8.46
N GLN A 291 -1.39 19.45 -7.36
CA GLN A 291 -1.71 18.09 -6.91
C GLN A 291 -3.21 17.87 -6.79
N ARG A 292 -3.88 18.02 -7.91
CA ARG A 292 -5.33 17.87 -7.97
C ARG A 292 -5.81 16.44 -7.70
N TYR A 293 -4.99 15.45 -7.98
CA TYR A 293 -5.31 14.03 -7.79
C TYR A 293 -4.13 13.28 -7.20
N ALA A 294 -4.40 12.31 -6.33
CA ALA A 294 -3.47 11.27 -5.93
C ALA A 294 -3.72 10.00 -6.75
N HIS A 295 -2.65 9.33 -7.18
CA HIS A 295 -2.71 8.13 -8.01
C HIS A 295 -2.12 6.96 -7.25
N PHE A 296 -2.97 6.17 -6.63
CA PHE A 296 -2.55 5.08 -5.78
C PHE A 296 -2.29 3.80 -6.57
N VAL A 297 -1.12 3.23 -6.33
CA VAL A 297 -0.64 1.97 -6.91
C VAL A 297 -0.13 1.05 -5.80
N ASP A 298 0.31 -0.17 -6.17
CA ASP A 298 0.77 -1.19 -5.22
C ASP A 298 1.72 -0.62 -4.14
N GLY A 299 1.35 -0.87 -2.89
CA GLY A 299 2.10 -0.37 -1.73
C GLY A 299 3.49 -0.98 -1.60
N GLY A 300 3.73 -2.14 -2.23
CA GLY A 300 5.03 -2.79 -2.24
C GLY A 300 6.14 -1.97 -2.90
N ILE A 301 5.80 -0.96 -3.71
CA ILE A 301 6.77 -0.07 -4.34
C ILE A 301 7.53 0.77 -3.29
N THR A 302 6.83 1.26 -2.26
CA THR A 302 7.41 2.12 -1.23
C THR A 302 7.70 1.39 0.10
N ASP A 303 6.86 0.41 0.48
CA ASP A 303 7.03 -0.39 1.71
C ASP A 303 6.42 -1.79 1.58
N ASN A 304 7.13 -2.74 1.02
CA ASN A 304 6.59 -4.10 0.85
C ASN A 304 6.36 -4.88 2.15
N LEU A 305 6.99 -4.49 3.24
CA LEU A 305 6.84 -5.19 4.52
C LEU A 305 5.69 -4.64 5.37
N GLY A 306 5.19 -3.45 5.07
CA GLY A 306 4.20 -2.75 5.88
C GLY A 306 4.74 -2.27 7.24
N LEU A 307 6.06 -2.27 7.42
CA LEU A 307 6.68 -1.85 8.68
C LEU A 307 6.89 -0.34 8.76
N ARG A 308 7.10 0.33 7.62
CA ARG A 308 7.34 1.78 7.61
C ARG A 308 6.13 2.54 8.13
N ALA A 309 4.91 2.13 7.77
CA ALA A 309 3.69 2.74 8.29
C ALA A 309 3.62 2.75 9.82
N MET A 310 4.05 1.67 10.46
CA MET A 310 4.10 1.60 11.92
C MET A 310 5.17 2.51 12.51
N LEU A 311 6.35 2.56 11.89
CA LEU A 311 7.48 3.39 12.34
C LEU A 311 7.17 4.87 12.16
N GLU A 312 6.68 5.25 10.99
CA GLU A 312 6.34 6.65 10.68
C GLU A 312 5.20 7.16 11.55
N ALA A 313 4.16 6.35 11.83
CA ALA A 313 3.11 6.74 12.77
C ALA A 313 3.69 7.05 14.15
N VAL A 314 4.65 6.25 14.63
CA VAL A 314 5.34 6.50 15.90
C VAL A 314 6.20 7.76 15.84
N GLU A 315 6.94 7.97 14.75
CA GLU A 315 7.82 9.13 14.57
C GLU A 315 7.02 10.43 14.42
N VAL A 316 5.93 10.39 13.67
CA VAL A 316 5.01 11.52 13.46
C VAL A 316 4.34 11.92 14.76
N LEU A 317 4.02 10.98 15.65
CA LEU A 317 3.43 11.24 16.96
C LEU A 317 4.45 11.65 18.02
N GLY A 318 5.73 11.81 17.69
CA GLY A 318 6.76 12.27 18.63
C GLY A 318 7.56 11.16 19.30
N GLY A 319 7.44 9.94 18.80
CA GLY A 319 8.18 8.78 19.27
C GLY A 319 7.37 7.82 20.15
N VAL A 320 8.01 6.74 20.57
CA VAL A 320 7.34 5.66 21.34
C VAL A 320 6.70 6.17 22.63
N ARG A 321 7.31 7.15 23.28
CA ARG A 321 6.78 7.69 24.56
C ARG A 321 5.47 8.41 24.35
N GLU A 322 5.40 9.33 23.38
CA GLU A 322 4.17 10.04 23.01
C GLU A 322 3.10 9.08 22.52
N TYR A 323 3.47 8.12 21.70
CA TYR A 323 2.57 7.06 21.28
C TYR A 323 1.96 6.31 22.46
N LEU A 324 2.78 5.90 23.43
CA LEU A 324 2.30 5.24 24.65
C LEU A 324 1.41 6.14 25.51
N GLN A 325 1.67 7.44 25.56
CA GLN A 325 0.82 8.41 26.25
C GLN A 325 -0.54 8.58 25.56
N THR A 326 -0.58 8.55 24.23
CA THR A 326 -1.83 8.61 23.44
C THR A 326 -2.73 7.41 23.72
N LEU A 327 -2.16 6.26 24.12
CA LEU A 327 -2.89 5.08 24.54
C LEU A 327 -3.62 5.23 25.90
N GLN A 328 -3.58 6.42 26.53
CA GLN A 328 -4.28 6.79 27.77
C GLN A 328 -4.19 5.77 28.92
N ASN A 329 -3.25 5.95 29.84
CA ASN A 329 -3.15 5.31 31.16
C ASN A 329 -3.10 3.78 31.25
N ARG A 330 -3.18 3.05 30.15
CA ARG A 330 -2.96 1.60 30.10
C ARG A 330 -1.99 1.26 28.97
N SER A 331 -0.77 1.78 29.07
CA SER A 331 0.31 1.35 28.18
C SER A 331 0.54 -0.13 28.38
N PRO A 332 0.57 -0.92 27.29
CA PRO A 332 0.94 -2.32 27.41
C PRO A 332 2.35 -2.41 28.00
N GLN A 333 2.57 -3.34 28.92
CA GLN A 333 3.88 -3.55 29.53
C GLN A 333 4.88 -4.09 28.49
N ARG A 334 4.36 -4.80 27.50
CA ARG A 334 5.11 -5.41 26.40
C ARG A 334 4.46 -5.15 25.08
N ILE A 335 5.25 -4.74 24.10
CA ILE A 335 4.86 -4.63 22.70
C ILE A 335 5.70 -5.63 21.92
N ALA A 336 5.03 -6.53 21.19
CA ALA A 336 5.68 -7.43 20.26
C ALA A 336 5.32 -7.06 18.83
N VAL A 337 6.29 -7.13 17.92
CA VAL A 337 6.07 -6.90 16.48
C VAL A 337 6.39 -8.19 15.73
N VAL A 338 5.41 -8.69 14.99
CA VAL A 338 5.55 -9.84 14.10
C VAL A 338 5.54 -9.37 12.67
N ALA A 339 6.66 -9.51 11.97
CA ALA A 339 6.75 -9.20 10.55
C ALA A 339 6.62 -10.49 9.72
N VAL A 340 5.55 -10.58 8.95
CA VAL A 340 5.23 -11.69 8.06
C VAL A 340 5.72 -11.34 6.67
N ASN A 341 6.82 -11.93 6.25
CA ASN A 341 7.46 -11.63 4.97
C ASN A 341 7.24 -12.77 3.97
N ALA A 342 6.35 -12.57 3.03
CA ALA A 342 6.08 -13.49 1.93
C ALA A 342 6.95 -13.24 0.68
N ALA A 343 7.91 -12.31 0.76
CA ALA A 343 8.80 -12.03 -0.37
C ALA A 343 9.64 -13.29 -0.68
N ALA A 344 9.43 -13.90 -1.84
CA ALA A 344 10.30 -14.94 -2.34
C ALA A 344 11.50 -14.30 -3.06
N SER A 345 12.69 -14.81 -2.79
CA SER A 345 13.81 -14.58 -3.67
C SER A 345 13.65 -15.48 -4.92
N THR A 346 12.70 -15.16 -5.78
CA THR A 346 12.64 -15.79 -7.08
C THR A 346 13.83 -15.27 -7.88
N ARG A 347 14.85 -16.12 -8.03
CA ARG A 347 15.78 -15.97 -9.16
C ARG A 347 14.93 -16.13 -10.40
N GLN A 348 14.62 -15.02 -11.05
CA GLN A 348 13.71 -14.98 -12.19
C GLN A 348 14.41 -15.53 -13.42
N GLY A 349 15.16 -16.52 -13.43
CA GLY A 349 15.73 -17.18 -14.62
C GLY A 349 16.15 -16.28 -15.81
N ILE A 350 16.06 -14.94 -15.62
CA ILE A 350 16.45 -13.94 -16.61
C ILE A 350 17.90 -14.14 -17.01
N ASP A 351 18.74 -14.41 -16.01
CA ASP A 351 20.18 -14.63 -16.19
C ASP A 351 20.51 -15.99 -16.85
N ALA A 352 19.53 -16.85 -17.02
CA ALA A 352 19.70 -18.17 -17.64
C ALA A 352 19.50 -18.15 -19.19
N SER A 353 19.10 -17.01 -19.76
CA SER A 353 18.80 -16.88 -21.19
C SER A 353 19.35 -15.59 -21.76
N VAL A 354 19.84 -15.63 -23.00
CA VAL A 354 20.20 -14.43 -23.82
C VAL A 354 18.97 -13.71 -24.37
N LEU A 355 17.77 -14.31 -24.24
CA LEU A 355 16.53 -13.69 -24.72
C LEU A 355 16.16 -12.49 -23.86
N GLN A 356 15.65 -11.44 -24.49
CA GLN A 356 15.15 -10.28 -23.75
C GLN A 356 14.01 -10.71 -22.82
N PRO A 357 14.03 -10.28 -21.54
CA PRO A 357 12.95 -10.59 -20.63
C PRO A 357 11.64 -9.98 -21.13
N THR A 358 10.53 -10.66 -20.89
CA THR A 358 9.20 -10.12 -21.17
C THR A 358 8.93 -8.87 -20.33
N ILE A 359 7.95 -8.06 -20.74
CA ILE A 359 7.52 -6.87 -19.97
C ILE A 359 7.14 -7.27 -18.55
N GLU A 360 6.42 -8.39 -18.39
CA GLU A 360 6.03 -8.92 -17.09
C GLU A 360 7.25 -9.32 -16.24
N GLN A 361 8.21 -10.04 -16.80
CA GLN A 361 9.46 -10.40 -16.12
C GLN A 361 10.27 -9.16 -15.73
N THR A 362 10.33 -8.16 -16.61
CA THR A 362 11.02 -6.89 -16.34
C THR A 362 10.36 -6.13 -15.21
N LEU A 363 9.03 -6.01 -15.22
CA LEU A 363 8.27 -5.33 -14.15
C LEU A 363 8.42 -6.05 -12.81
N ASN A 364 8.29 -7.37 -12.82
CA ASN A 364 8.50 -8.18 -11.62
C ASN A 364 9.93 -8.04 -11.10
N ALA A 365 10.93 -7.97 -11.99
CA ALA A 365 12.31 -7.76 -11.60
C ALA A 365 12.52 -6.36 -11.00
N VAL A 366 12.01 -5.31 -11.64
CA VAL A 366 12.13 -3.92 -11.14
C VAL A 366 11.44 -3.79 -9.78
N THR A 367 10.23 -4.30 -9.64
CA THR A 367 9.51 -4.30 -8.35
C THR A 367 10.30 -5.07 -7.28
N ASN A 368 10.81 -6.27 -7.60
CA ASN A 368 11.61 -7.06 -6.69
C ASN A 368 12.95 -6.40 -6.31
N ILE A 369 13.60 -5.68 -7.22
CA ILE A 369 14.83 -4.92 -6.94
C ILE A 369 14.56 -3.83 -5.90
N GLN A 370 13.47 -3.08 -6.02
CA GLN A 370 13.06 -2.09 -5.05
C GLN A 370 12.80 -2.74 -3.68
N LEU A 371 12.05 -3.85 -3.66
CA LEU A 371 11.76 -4.63 -2.46
C LEU A 371 13.00 -5.15 -1.74
N HIS A 372 14.06 -5.49 -2.47
CA HIS A 372 15.31 -6.01 -1.89
C HIS A 372 16.27 -4.91 -1.43
N ARG A 373 16.24 -3.72 -2.02
CA ARG A 373 17.07 -2.58 -1.61
C ARG A 373 16.70 -2.04 -0.24
N TYR A 374 15.42 -2.12 0.14
CA TYR A 374 14.90 -1.68 1.43
C TYR A 374 14.88 -2.78 2.50
N LYS A 375 15.59 -3.91 2.30
CA LYS A 375 15.89 -4.79 3.43
C LYS A 375 16.65 -3.95 4.45
N PRO A 376 16.14 -3.74 5.68
CA PRO A 376 16.87 -3.01 6.69
C PRO A 376 18.21 -3.72 6.85
N THR A 377 19.28 -3.02 6.53
CA THR A 377 20.63 -3.48 6.86
C THR A 377 20.58 -3.72 8.37
N ARG A 378 20.66 -4.98 8.79
CA ARG A 378 20.63 -5.34 10.21
C ARG A 378 21.72 -4.54 10.90
N CYS A 379 21.37 -3.38 11.43
CA CYS A 379 22.23 -2.70 12.38
C CYS A 379 22.20 -3.54 13.65
N ARG A 380 23.17 -4.45 13.81
CA ARG A 380 23.34 -5.27 15.02
C ARG A 380 23.38 -4.42 16.29
N THR A 381 23.67 -3.15 16.16
CA THR A 381 23.71 -2.15 17.24
C THR A 381 22.31 -1.73 17.67
N CYS A 382 21.35 -1.53 16.73
CA CYS A 382 19.97 -1.17 17.05
C CYS A 382 19.24 -2.33 17.75
N SER A 383 19.48 -3.58 17.37
CA SER A 383 18.86 -4.73 18.03
C SER A 383 19.36 -4.94 19.47
N ARG A 384 20.57 -4.49 19.81
CA ARG A 384 21.09 -4.50 21.18
C ARG A 384 20.60 -3.32 22.02
N ALA A 385 20.44 -2.14 21.43
CA ALA A 385 19.90 -0.96 22.11
C ALA A 385 18.41 -1.15 22.46
N TRP A 386 17.65 -1.79 21.58
CA TRP A 386 16.25 -2.13 21.81
C TRP A 386 16.06 -3.16 22.95
N ARG A 387 16.92 -4.19 23.01
CA ARG A 387 16.92 -5.16 24.13
C ARG A 387 17.39 -4.56 25.46
N ALA A 388 18.06 -3.44 25.42
CA ALA A 388 18.57 -2.77 26.62
C ALA A 388 17.67 -1.61 27.11
N GLY A 389 16.50 -1.42 26.54
CA GLY A 389 15.55 -0.36 26.95
C GLY A 389 16.08 1.07 26.76
N ARG A 390 17.09 1.28 25.91
CA ARG A 390 17.66 2.60 25.66
C ARG A 390 16.94 3.29 24.51
N SER A 391 16.40 4.45 24.75
CA SER A 391 15.58 5.26 23.86
C SER A 391 16.34 6.04 22.78
N SER A 392 17.63 5.79 22.58
CA SER A 392 18.41 6.45 21.53
C SER A 392 19.40 5.48 20.87
N CYS A 393 19.33 5.38 19.56
CA CYS A 393 20.37 4.75 18.75
C CYS A 393 21.59 5.68 18.77
N PRO A 394 22.82 5.22 19.10
CA PRO A 394 23.97 6.08 19.07
C PRO A 394 24.22 6.58 17.66
N ARG A 395 24.41 7.90 17.51
CA ARG A 395 24.76 8.58 16.25
C ARG A 395 25.84 7.82 15.49
N ARG A 396 25.69 7.72 14.19
CA ARG A 396 26.65 7.15 13.24
C ARG A 396 28.07 7.64 13.57
N SER A 397 28.92 6.77 14.09
CA SER A 397 30.37 6.93 13.91
C SER A 397 30.71 6.36 12.53
N SER A 398 31.45 7.11 11.76
CA SER A 398 31.85 6.88 10.37
C SER A 398 32.83 5.72 10.18
N ARG A 399 32.59 4.55 10.80
CA ARG A 399 33.37 3.33 10.56
C ARG A 399 32.46 2.12 10.51
N CYS A 400 31.89 1.86 9.37
CA CYS A 400 31.41 0.54 8.99
C CYS A 400 32.44 -0.01 7.98
N SER A 401 33.51 -0.63 8.49
CA SER A 401 34.49 -1.33 7.67
C SER A 401 33.82 -2.56 7.06
N ARG A 402 33.86 -2.65 5.75
CA ARG A 402 33.58 -3.88 5.02
C ARG A 402 34.64 -4.91 5.39
N THR A 403 34.28 -5.95 6.09
CA THR A 403 35.02 -7.19 6.07
C THR A 403 34.42 -8.09 5.01
N SER A 404 35.06 -8.14 3.86
CA SER A 404 34.96 -9.22 2.91
C SER A 404 35.63 -10.45 3.58
N SER A 405 34.91 -11.54 3.68
CA SER A 405 35.51 -12.85 3.90
C SER A 405 35.08 -13.77 2.76
N ALA A 406 36.11 -14.42 2.26
CA ALA A 406 36.16 -15.38 1.17
C ALA A 406 35.15 -16.53 1.29
#